data_0a9e6e21e7eb7e64305f0dcfd368acbf
#
_entry.id   0a9e6e21e7eb7e64305f0dcfd368acbf
#
_cell.length_a   1.000
_cell.length_b   1.000
_cell.length_c   1.000
_cell.angle_alpha   90.00
_cell.angle_beta   90.00
_cell.angle_gamma   90.00
#
_symmetry.space_group_name_H-M   'P 1'
#
loop_
_entity.id
_entity.type
_entity.pdbx_description
1 polymer ?
#
loop_
_entity_poly.entity_id
_entity_poly.type
_entity_poly.pdbx_seq_one_letter_code
_entity_poly.pdbx_strand_id
1 'polypeptide(L)'
;MGALIFDGLCDGIYLFNQGKLSHAVIDATAFGILQAGRIRTSKTEYISCPGCGRTMFNLQSTIARVKEATSHLKGLKIGIMGCIVNGPGEMADADYGYVGAGRGKISLYKQKECIEKNIPEEEAVEKLIELIKANGDYEEKTSSLSSPKEKEDK
;
A
#
# COMPACT_ATOMS: atom_id res chain seq x y z
N MET A 1 6.07 -12.09 -19.25
CA MET A 1 5.09 -10.99 -19.34
C MET A 1 5.71 -9.65 -18.93
N GLY A 2 6.37 -9.55 -17.78
CA GLY A 2 6.96 -8.30 -17.29
C GLY A 2 7.94 -7.63 -18.27
N ALA A 3 8.83 -8.39 -18.92
CA ALA A 3 9.77 -7.85 -19.90
C ALA A 3 9.07 -7.10 -21.03
N LEU A 4 8.05 -7.69 -21.65
CA LEU A 4 7.28 -7.04 -22.72
C LEU A 4 6.58 -5.76 -22.25
N ILE A 5 6.14 -5.73 -20.99
CA ILE A 5 5.53 -4.56 -20.36
C ILE A 5 6.56 -3.45 -20.21
N PHE A 6 7.75 -3.77 -19.66
CA PHE A 6 8.81 -2.79 -19.42
C PHE A 6 9.45 -2.27 -20.70
N ASP A 7 9.46 -3.10 -21.76
CA ASP A 7 9.93 -2.69 -23.08
C ASP A 7 8.88 -1.90 -23.89
N GLY A 8 7.69 -1.67 -23.33
CA GLY A 8 6.61 -0.94 -24.00
C GLY A 8 5.99 -1.68 -25.19
N LEU A 9 6.13 -3.00 -25.24
CA LEU A 9 5.70 -3.83 -26.37
C LEU A 9 4.30 -4.41 -26.20
N CYS A 10 3.58 -4.08 -25.12
CA CYS A 10 2.20 -4.52 -24.95
C CYS A 10 1.34 -3.48 -24.22
N ASP A 11 0.11 -3.30 -24.69
CA ASP A 11 -0.87 -2.35 -24.15
C ASP A 11 -1.87 -3.00 -23.17
N GLY A 12 -1.79 -4.31 -23.01
CA GLY A 12 -2.68 -5.04 -22.12
C GLY A 12 -2.25 -6.47 -21.90
N ILE A 13 -2.93 -7.13 -20.97
CA ILE A 13 -2.68 -8.53 -20.63
C ILE A 13 -3.98 -9.33 -20.65
N TYR A 14 -3.88 -10.58 -21.07
CA TYR A 14 -4.94 -11.55 -20.98
C TYR A 14 -4.46 -12.77 -20.18
N LEU A 15 -5.22 -13.15 -19.16
CA LEU A 15 -4.94 -14.33 -18.34
C LEU A 15 -5.93 -15.45 -18.72
N PHE A 16 -5.41 -16.52 -19.30
CA PHE A 16 -6.20 -17.69 -19.60
C PHE A 16 -6.45 -18.52 -18.34
N ASN A 17 -7.72 -18.83 -18.08
CA ASN A 17 -8.16 -19.65 -16.97
C ASN A 17 -8.87 -20.91 -17.48
N GLN A 18 -8.46 -22.07 -17.02
CA GLN A 18 -9.08 -23.36 -17.32
C GLN A 18 -10.27 -23.70 -16.40
N GLY A 19 -10.95 -22.71 -15.86
CA GLY A 19 -12.10 -22.88 -14.97
C GLY A 19 -11.76 -23.22 -13.51
N LYS A 20 -10.48 -23.15 -13.13
CA LYS A 20 -10.01 -23.47 -11.75
C LYS A 20 -10.12 -22.30 -10.77
N LEU A 21 -10.18 -21.07 -11.26
CA LEU A 21 -10.19 -19.84 -10.46
C LEU A 21 -11.43 -19.02 -10.79
N SER A 22 -11.94 -18.28 -9.82
CA SER A 22 -13.02 -17.32 -10.07
C SER A 22 -12.55 -16.14 -10.92
N HIS A 23 -13.45 -15.52 -11.67
CA HIS A 23 -13.15 -14.33 -12.47
C HIS A 23 -12.56 -13.20 -11.60
N ALA A 24 -13.07 -13.01 -10.38
CA ALA A 24 -12.56 -12.01 -9.46
C ALA A 24 -11.07 -12.22 -9.10
N VAL A 25 -10.63 -13.48 -8.95
CA VAL A 25 -9.22 -13.79 -8.69
C VAL A 25 -8.37 -13.51 -9.93
N ILE A 26 -8.86 -13.81 -11.12
CA ILE A 26 -8.15 -13.55 -12.38
C ILE A 26 -7.99 -12.06 -12.59
N ASP A 27 -9.06 -11.29 -12.43
CA ASP A 27 -9.05 -9.84 -12.55
C ASP A 27 -8.11 -9.20 -11.53
N ALA A 28 -8.18 -9.62 -10.25
CA ALA A 28 -7.28 -9.13 -9.20
C ALA A 28 -5.81 -9.43 -9.52
N THR A 29 -5.53 -10.59 -10.12
CA THR A 29 -4.17 -10.97 -10.54
C THR A 29 -3.70 -10.12 -11.73
N ALA A 30 -4.57 -9.93 -12.74
CA ALA A 30 -4.26 -9.10 -13.90
C ALA A 30 -3.94 -7.66 -13.49
N PHE A 31 -4.79 -7.04 -12.66
CA PHE A 31 -4.53 -5.70 -12.13
C PHE A 31 -3.27 -5.64 -11.25
N GLY A 32 -2.99 -6.69 -10.49
CA GLY A 32 -1.74 -6.80 -9.72
C GLY A 32 -0.49 -6.80 -10.61
N ILE A 33 -0.52 -7.51 -11.74
CA ILE A 33 0.57 -7.55 -12.73
C ILE A 33 0.76 -6.16 -13.37
N LEU A 34 -0.34 -5.51 -13.78
CA LEU A 34 -0.29 -4.16 -14.36
C LEU A 34 0.25 -3.12 -13.37
N GLN A 35 -0.11 -3.23 -12.10
CA GLN A 35 0.41 -2.36 -11.05
C GLN A 35 1.90 -2.61 -10.78
N ALA A 36 2.33 -3.87 -10.70
CA ALA A 36 3.75 -4.21 -10.57
C ALA A 36 4.58 -3.70 -11.77
N GLY A 37 4.00 -3.69 -12.97
CA GLY A 37 4.57 -3.10 -14.17
C GLY A 37 4.46 -1.57 -14.25
N ARG A 38 3.87 -0.92 -13.25
CA ARG A 38 3.61 0.53 -13.19
C ARG A 38 2.82 1.11 -14.36
N ILE A 39 2.04 0.26 -15.08
CA ILE A 39 1.17 0.69 -16.17
C ILE A 39 -0.16 1.22 -15.63
N ARG A 40 -0.70 0.58 -14.60
CA ARG A 40 -1.98 0.94 -14.01
C ARG A 40 -1.99 0.73 -12.51
N THR A 41 -2.13 1.81 -11.76
CA THR A 41 -2.32 1.76 -10.29
C THR A 41 -3.80 1.63 -9.99
N SER A 42 -4.21 0.53 -9.38
CA SER A 42 -5.60 0.24 -9.02
C SER A 42 -5.83 0.10 -7.51
N LYS A 43 -4.75 0.03 -6.73
CA LYS A 43 -4.76 -0.13 -5.27
C LYS A 43 -3.72 0.77 -4.65
N THR A 44 -3.77 0.95 -3.33
CA THR A 44 -2.65 1.52 -2.57
C THR A 44 -1.41 0.66 -2.76
N GLU A 45 -0.28 1.28 -3.08
CA GLU A 45 1.02 0.63 -3.16
C GLU A 45 1.75 0.77 -1.82
N TYR A 46 2.35 -0.32 -1.35
CA TYR A 46 3.12 -0.31 -0.11
C TYR A 46 4.57 -0.67 -0.39
N ILE A 47 5.47 0.20 0.03
CA ILE A 47 6.90 0.00 -0.04
C ILE A 47 7.39 -0.28 1.37
N SER A 48 7.87 -1.48 1.65
CA SER A 48 8.36 -1.83 2.98
C SER A 48 9.75 -2.46 2.91
N CYS A 49 10.59 -2.13 3.88
CA CYS A 49 11.87 -2.81 4.01
C CYS A 49 11.66 -4.24 4.53
N PRO A 50 12.62 -5.16 4.27
CA PRO A 50 12.53 -6.55 4.73
C PRO A 50 12.71 -6.71 6.25
N GLY A 51 13.05 -5.63 6.95
CA GLY A 51 13.42 -5.66 8.36
C GLY A 51 14.88 -6.03 8.56
N CYS A 52 15.50 -5.48 9.58
CA CYS A 52 16.88 -5.79 9.99
C CYS A 52 17.05 -5.55 11.49
N GLY A 53 18.24 -5.77 12.05
CA GLY A 53 18.52 -5.55 13.47
C GLY A 53 18.34 -4.10 13.95
N ARG A 54 18.13 -3.15 13.05
CA ARG A 54 17.83 -1.74 13.36
C ARG A 54 16.34 -1.43 13.44
N THR A 55 15.47 -2.39 13.11
CA THR A 55 14.02 -2.23 13.22
C THR A 55 13.63 -2.15 14.69
N MET A 56 12.94 -1.07 15.08
CA MET A 56 12.65 -0.73 16.47
C MET A 56 11.22 -1.05 16.90
N PHE A 57 10.42 -1.66 16.02
CA PHE A 57 9.01 -2.02 16.25
C PHE A 57 8.67 -3.30 15.48
N ASN A 58 7.48 -3.87 15.71
CA ASN A 58 7.01 -5.03 14.96
C ASN A 58 6.54 -4.60 13.56
N LEU A 59 7.43 -4.71 12.58
CA LEU A 59 7.21 -4.25 11.21
C LEU A 59 6.00 -4.95 10.56
N GLN A 60 5.83 -6.25 10.77
CA GLN A 60 4.73 -7.01 10.14
C GLN A 60 3.36 -6.59 10.66
N SER A 61 3.20 -6.46 11.98
CA SER A 61 1.95 -5.99 12.58
C SER A 61 1.63 -4.56 12.18
N THR A 62 2.65 -3.70 12.10
CA THR A 62 2.49 -2.31 11.67
C THR A 62 2.09 -2.22 10.20
N ILE A 63 2.70 -3.01 9.32
CA ILE A 63 2.29 -3.10 7.90
C ILE A 63 0.82 -3.52 7.81
N ALA A 64 0.38 -4.51 8.60
CA ALA A 64 -1.02 -4.96 8.60
C ALA A 64 -1.97 -3.84 9.03
N ARG A 65 -1.67 -3.12 10.13
CA ARG A 65 -2.47 -1.98 10.63
C ARG A 65 -2.55 -0.83 9.61
N VAL A 66 -1.42 -0.46 9.02
CA VAL A 66 -1.39 0.60 7.99
C VAL A 66 -2.20 0.18 6.77
N LYS A 67 -2.05 -1.06 6.29
CA LYS A 67 -2.84 -1.60 5.17
C LYS A 67 -4.34 -1.60 5.46
N GLU A 68 -4.75 -2.04 6.64
CA GLU A 68 -6.16 -2.04 7.04
C GLU A 68 -6.76 -0.63 7.01
N ALA A 69 -5.99 0.35 7.49
CA ALA A 69 -6.41 1.74 7.57
C ALA A 69 -6.43 2.46 6.21
N THR A 70 -5.59 2.06 5.25
CA THR A 70 -5.33 2.83 4.02
C THR A 70 -5.58 2.07 2.71
N SER A 71 -5.96 0.78 2.75
CA SER A 71 -6.11 -0.06 1.55
C SER A 71 -7.15 0.44 0.53
N HIS A 72 -8.06 1.31 0.95
CA HIS A 72 -9.08 1.95 0.12
C HIS A 72 -8.56 3.19 -0.64
N LEU A 73 -7.41 3.74 -0.26
CA LEU A 73 -6.82 4.95 -0.84
C LEU A 73 -6.08 4.60 -2.14
N LYS A 74 -6.82 4.51 -3.24
CA LYS A 74 -6.28 4.11 -4.54
C LYS A 74 -5.30 5.14 -5.06
N GLY A 75 -4.21 4.64 -5.63
CA GLY A 75 -3.20 5.49 -6.28
C GLY A 75 -2.10 6.00 -5.35
N LEU A 76 -2.29 5.94 -4.03
CA LEU A 76 -1.25 6.34 -3.08
C LEU A 76 -0.16 5.29 -2.93
N LYS A 77 1.07 5.77 -2.71
CA LYS A 77 2.23 4.96 -2.34
C LYS A 77 2.64 5.27 -0.90
N ILE A 78 2.60 4.27 -0.05
CA ILE A 78 2.92 4.42 1.38
C ILE A 78 4.17 3.61 1.72
N GLY A 79 5.22 4.30 2.17
CA GLY A 79 6.45 3.69 2.65
C GLY A 79 6.34 3.30 4.12
N ILE A 80 6.72 2.06 4.48
CA ILE A 80 6.75 1.59 5.87
C ILE A 80 8.15 1.04 6.15
N MET A 81 8.96 1.84 6.85
CA MET A 81 10.39 1.58 7.05
C MET A 81 10.74 1.36 8.51
N GLY A 82 11.45 0.27 8.78
CA GLY A 82 11.83 -0.11 10.13
C GLY A 82 12.81 0.84 10.83
N CYS A 83 13.58 1.63 10.08
CA CYS A 83 14.53 2.59 10.64
C CYS A 83 14.80 3.78 9.72
N ILE A 84 15.31 4.87 10.32
CA ILE A 84 15.63 6.11 9.61
C ILE A 84 16.89 6.01 8.73
N VAL A 85 17.73 5.00 8.90
CA VAL A 85 19.05 4.95 8.24
C VAL A 85 18.90 4.82 6.72
N ASN A 86 18.15 3.82 6.26
CA ASN A 86 17.91 3.59 4.83
C ASN A 86 16.50 4.00 4.39
N GLY A 87 15.57 4.09 5.38
CA GLY A 87 14.15 4.29 5.12
C GLY A 87 13.83 5.44 4.18
N PRO A 88 14.31 6.68 4.44
CA PRO A 88 14.02 7.81 3.57
C PRO A 88 14.51 7.64 2.12
N GLY A 89 15.62 6.93 1.91
CA GLY A 89 16.14 6.62 0.57
C GLY A 89 15.33 5.54 -0.14
N GLU A 90 15.00 4.46 0.58
CA GLU A 90 14.25 3.31 0.03
C GLU A 90 12.79 3.66 -0.30
N MET A 91 12.21 4.65 0.38
CA MET A 91 10.85 5.13 0.13
C MET A 91 10.81 6.45 -0.68
N ALA A 92 11.86 6.80 -1.40
CA ALA A 92 11.97 8.10 -2.10
C ALA A 92 10.81 8.38 -3.08
N ASP A 93 10.19 7.32 -3.60
CA ASP A 93 9.03 7.37 -4.49
C ASP A 93 7.68 7.31 -3.74
N ALA A 94 7.67 7.19 -2.43
CA ALA A 94 6.44 7.13 -1.66
C ALA A 94 5.84 8.53 -1.47
N ASP A 95 4.50 8.61 -1.52
CA ASP A 95 3.77 9.85 -1.23
C ASP A 95 3.80 10.14 0.27
N TYR A 96 3.66 9.09 1.08
CA TYR A 96 3.71 9.14 2.54
C TYR A 96 4.66 8.09 3.11
N GLY A 97 5.31 8.41 4.22
CA GLY A 97 6.25 7.52 4.89
C GLY A 97 5.98 7.36 6.38
N TYR A 98 6.00 6.12 6.83
CA TYR A 98 5.99 5.71 8.24
C TYR A 98 7.35 5.10 8.56
N VAL A 99 8.17 5.79 9.34
CA VAL A 99 9.59 5.46 9.52
C VAL A 99 9.95 5.33 10.99
N GLY A 100 10.53 4.22 11.39
CA GLY A 100 11.05 4.01 12.75
C GLY A 100 12.16 5.02 13.09
N ALA A 101 11.94 5.83 14.09
CA ALA A 101 12.88 6.87 14.55
C ALA A 101 13.65 6.47 15.81
N GLY A 102 13.14 5.50 16.56
CA GLY A 102 13.71 4.98 17.79
C GLY A 102 12.80 3.94 18.41
N ARG A 103 13.14 3.41 19.57
CA ARG A 103 12.31 2.43 20.27
C ARG A 103 10.95 3.05 20.63
N GLY A 104 9.86 2.50 20.06
CA GLY A 104 8.49 2.99 20.24
C GLY A 104 8.23 4.39 19.65
N LYS A 105 9.10 4.89 18.78
CA LYS A 105 8.97 6.23 18.17
C LYS A 105 9.03 6.14 16.66
N ILE A 106 8.13 6.88 16.03
CA ILE A 106 7.94 6.92 14.58
C ILE A 106 8.11 8.37 14.11
N SER A 107 8.58 8.52 12.88
CA SER A 107 8.55 9.77 12.14
C SER A 107 7.69 9.62 10.90
N LEU A 108 6.86 10.61 10.61
CA LEU A 108 6.01 10.65 9.43
C LEU A 108 6.62 11.57 8.38
N TYR A 109 6.53 11.12 7.15
CA TYR A 109 7.07 11.82 5.99
C TYR A 109 5.96 12.07 4.96
N LYS A 110 6.06 13.20 4.27
CA LYS A 110 5.38 13.46 3.00
C LYS A 110 6.47 13.53 1.93
N GLN A 111 6.46 12.57 1.02
CA GLN A 111 7.56 12.41 0.07
C GLN A 111 8.91 12.30 0.79
N LYS A 112 9.83 13.24 0.56
CA LYS A 112 11.15 13.27 1.20
C LYS A 112 11.22 14.14 2.46
N GLU A 113 10.16 14.88 2.76
CA GLU A 113 10.12 15.80 3.88
C GLU A 113 9.57 15.13 5.14
N CYS A 114 10.31 15.27 6.24
CA CYS A 114 9.86 14.79 7.54
C CYS A 114 8.91 15.82 8.17
N ILE A 115 7.64 15.47 8.26
CA ILE A 115 6.58 16.35 8.75
C ILE A 115 6.49 16.32 10.28
N GLU A 116 6.50 15.13 10.87
CA GLU A 116 6.39 14.98 12.32
C GLU A 116 7.37 13.91 12.82
N LYS A 117 8.06 14.22 13.93
CA LYS A 117 9.10 13.36 14.51
C LYS A 117 8.72 12.86 15.89
N ASN A 118 9.24 11.69 16.25
CA ASN A 118 9.14 11.14 17.60
C ASN A 118 7.70 10.89 18.08
N ILE A 119 6.78 10.58 17.18
CA ILE A 119 5.41 10.19 17.50
C ILE A 119 5.42 8.83 18.20
N PRO A 120 4.64 8.63 19.27
CA PRO A 120 4.45 7.31 19.86
C PRO A 120 3.91 6.32 18.82
N GLU A 121 4.44 5.09 18.80
CA GLU A 121 4.02 4.05 17.84
C GLU A 121 2.50 3.81 17.86
N GLU A 122 1.88 3.93 19.04
CA GLU A 122 0.45 3.71 19.24
C GLU A 122 -0.42 4.71 18.47
N GLU A 123 0.02 5.96 18.38
CA GLU A 123 -0.69 7.07 17.73
C GLU A 123 -0.28 7.24 16.25
N ALA A 124 0.82 6.63 15.84
CA ALA A 124 1.47 6.95 14.56
C ALA A 124 0.63 6.56 13.32
N VAL A 125 -0.24 5.54 13.42
CA VAL A 125 -1.15 5.17 12.31
C VAL A 125 -2.27 6.20 12.17
N GLU A 126 -2.84 6.67 13.27
CA GLU A 126 -3.88 7.71 13.27
C GLU A 126 -3.32 9.02 12.73
N LYS A 127 -2.12 9.40 13.19
CA LYS A 127 -1.40 10.58 12.69
C LYS A 127 -1.07 10.50 11.19
N LEU A 128 -0.74 9.32 10.70
CA LEU A 128 -0.55 9.11 9.26
C LEU A 128 -1.85 9.39 8.49
N ILE A 129 -2.98 8.91 8.99
CA ILE A 129 -4.30 9.17 8.39
C ILE A 129 -4.64 10.66 8.43
N GLU A 130 -4.38 11.34 9.55
CA GLU A 130 -4.57 12.79 9.66
C GLU A 130 -3.71 13.54 8.65
N LEU A 131 -2.46 13.14 8.48
CA LEU A 131 -1.54 13.73 7.49
C LEU A 131 -2.09 13.54 6.06
N ILE A 132 -2.59 12.35 5.71
CA ILE A 132 -3.19 12.08 4.41
C ILE A 132 -4.44 12.94 4.20
N LYS A 133 -5.31 13.06 5.22
CA LYS A 133 -6.51 13.92 5.20
C LYS A 133 -6.17 15.40 5.01
N ALA A 134 -5.20 15.89 5.75
CA ALA A 134 -4.77 17.29 5.68
C ALA A 134 -4.25 17.69 4.29
N ASN A 135 -3.75 16.72 3.51
CA ASN A 135 -3.28 16.94 2.14
C ASN A 135 -4.36 16.70 1.07
N GLY A 136 -5.58 16.30 1.45
CA GLY A 136 -6.67 16.08 0.51
C GLY A 136 -6.60 14.73 -0.24
N ASP A 137 -5.70 13.84 0.15
CA ASP A 137 -5.47 12.55 -0.51
C ASP A 137 -6.27 11.40 0.15
N TYR A 138 -7.17 11.73 1.09
CA TYR A 138 -7.99 10.76 1.78
C TYR A 138 -9.38 10.66 1.15
N GLU A 139 -9.75 9.46 0.76
CA GLU A 139 -11.11 9.11 0.35
C GLU A 139 -11.78 8.29 1.46
N GLU A 140 -13.05 8.56 1.79
CA GLU A 140 -13.77 7.74 2.75
C GLU A 140 -14.02 6.33 2.19
N LYS A 141 -13.95 5.32 3.07
CA LYS A 141 -14.36 3.96 2.70
C LYS A 141 -15.82 4.00 2.25
N THR A 142 -16.08 3.93 0.96
CA THR A 142 -17.43 3.62 0.47
C THR A 142 -17.78 2.24 1.01
N SER A 143 -18.73 2.18 1.95
CA SER A 143 -19.33 0.92 2.39
C SER A 143 -19.95 0.27 1.15
N SER A 144 -19.31 -0.77 0.63
CA SER A 144 -19.89 -1.59 -0.44
C SER A 144 -21.19 -2.18 0.07
N LEU A 145 -22.30 -1.61 -0.37
CA LEU A 145 -23.64 -2.16 -0.25
C LEU A 145 -23.64 -3.59 -0.79
N SER A 146 -23.97 -4.50 0.12
CA SER A 146 -24.62 -5.80 -0.07
C SER A 146 -24.40 -6.51 -1.41
N SER A 147 -23.71 -7.64 -1.32
CA SER A 147 -23.77 -8.72 -2.30
C SER A 147 -25.24 -9.03 -2.69
N PRO A 148 -25.57 -9.18 -3.97
CA PRO A 148 -26.84 -9.74 -4.36
C PRO A 148 -26.93 -11.16 -3.83
N LYS A 149 -27.97 -11.46 -3.07
CA LYS A 149 -28.36 -12.83 -2.70
C LYS A 149 -28.67 -13.56 -4.01
N GLU A 150 -27.87 -14.56 -4.35
CA GLU A 150 -28.25 -15.55 -5.32
C GLU A 150 -29.56 -16.18 -4.83
N LYS A 151 -30.61 -16.00 -5.61
CA LYS A 151 -31.85 -16.79 -5.49
C LYS A 151 -31.52 -18.15 -6.04
N GLU A 152 -31.50 -19.15 -5.18
CA GLU A 152 -31.68 -20.54 -5.58
C GLU A 152 -33.10 -20.67 -6.19
N ASP A 153 -33.18 -20.83 -7.48
CA ASP A 153 -34.36 -21.36 -8.13
C ASP A 153 -34.25 -22.90 -8.22
N LYS A 154 -35.23 -23.52 -7.67
CA LYS A 154 -35.52 -24.95 -7.63
C LYS A 154 -35.70 -25.56 -9.00
#